data_a2a0951732117b4b14b34fe45122e089
#
_entry.id   a2a0951732117b4b14b34fe45122e089
#
_cell.length_a   1.000
_cell.length_b   1.000
_cell.length_c   1.000
_cell.angle_alpha   90.00
_cell.angle_beta   90.00
_cell.angle_gamma   90.00
#
_symmetry.space_group_name_H-M   'P 1'
#
loop_
_entity.id
_entity.type
_entity.pdbx_description
1 polymer ?
#
loop_
_entity_poly.entity_id
_entity_poly.type
_entity_poly.pdbx_seq_one_letter_code
_entity_poly.pdbx_strand_id
1 'polypeptide(L)'
;MKTVINPTYNALSSFINRIPDIFDQEGALVFTARNQLKSYTVEGVDLIVKRYKKPHLINRISYTFFRPSKAKRAYEYALRLLELGINTPMPIAYIEQKTAGLLSYSFFISIYEKDYSDIRELMIGKQTDDALLQGLAKYIAHFHSKGVLHYDMSPGNILYKKEKDSYLFTLIDINRMQFTRSISKTDRYKSFKRLSENKSVLTRIATLYAAAAELDEAESVERINHYCTEF
;
A
#
# COMPACT_ATOMS: atom_id res chain seq x y z
N MET A 1 19.05 16.42 8.27
CA MET A 1 17.99 15.97 7.37
C MET A 1 18.61 15.13 6.27
N LYS A 2 17.92 14.07 5.83
CA LYS A 2 18.29 13.25 4.66
C LYS A 2 17.11 13.25 3.72
N THR A 3 17.32 13.62 2.46
CA THR A 3 16.33 13.55 1.38
C THR A 3 16.87 12.65 0.28
N VAL A 4 16.01 11.77 -0.24
CA VAL A 4 16.30 10.96 -1.44
C VAL A 4 15.15 11.18 -2.41
N ILE A 5 15.48 11.56 -3.63
CA ILE A 5 14.52 11.90 -4.68
C ILE A 5 14.73 10.92 -5.84
N ASN A 6 13.65 10.42 -6.39
CA ASN A 6 13.68 9.65 -7.63
C ASN A 6 14.19 10.58 -8.77
N PRO A 7 15.25 10.18 -9.50
CA PRO A 7 15.86 11.04 -10.52
C PRO A 7 14.89 11.62 -11.55
N THR A 8 13.83 10.89 -11.88
CA THR A 8 12.78 11.35 -12.80
C THR A 8 12.09 12.64 -12.32
N TYR A 9 12.10 12.90 -10.99
CA TYR A 9 11.41 14.03 -10.36
C TYR A 9 12.37 15.06 -9.77
N ASN A 10 13.61 15.14 -10.26
CA ASN A 10 14.59 16.11 -9.77
C ASN A 10 14.14 17.58 -9.94
N ALA A 11 13.30 17.89 -10.91
CA ALA A 11 12.70 19.22 -11.07
C ALA A 11 11.96 19.66 -9.79
N LEU A 12 11.30 18.75 -9.08
CA LEU A 12 10.55 19.03 -7.86
C LEU A 12 11.43 19.17 -6.60
N SER A 13 12.74 19.10 -6.72
CA SER A 13 13.67 19.05 -5.57
C SER A 13 13.55 20.23 -4.61
N SER A 14 13.37 21.45 -5.13
CA SER A 14 13.17 22.66 -4.33
C SER A 14 11.94 22.56 -3.45
N PHE A 15 10.82 22.13 -4.00
CA PHE A 15 9.58 21.90 -3.25
C PHE A 15 9.73 20.77 -2.23
N ILE A 16 10.27 19.63 -2.65
CA ILE A 16 10.43 18.43 -1.80
C ILE A 16 11.25 18.76 -0.56
N ASN A 17 12.35 19.50 -0.70
CA ASN A 17 13.21 19.85 0.43
C ASN A 17 12.53 20.81 1.42
N ARG A 18 11.53 21.59 1.01
CA ARG A 18 10.73 22.47 1.87
C ARG A 18 9.61 21.74 2.61
N ILE A 19 9.19 20.55 2.17
CA ILE A 19 8.06 19.82 2.78
C ILE A 19 8.11 19.76 4.30
N PRO A 20 9.24 19.46 4.97
CA PRO A 20 9.28 19.42 6.42
C PRO A 20 8.89 20.73 7.10
N ASP A 21 9.14 21.86 6.47
CA ASP A 21 8.90 23.19 7.02
C ASP A 21 7.48 23.68 6.73
N ILE A 22 6.94 23.32 5.57
CA ILE A 22 5.62 23.77 5.11
C ILE A 22 4.47 22.81 5.43
N PHE A 23 4.77 21.57 5.82
CA PHE A 23 3.76 20.51 5.93
C PHE A 23 2.61 20.85 6.88
N ASP A 24 2.87 21.56 7.98
CA ASP A 24 1.82 21.92 8.94
C ASP A 24 0.94 23.09 8.44
N GLN A 25 1.46 23.93 7.55
CA GLN A 25 0.84 25.17 7.09
C GLN A 25 0.19 25.03 5.71
N GLU A 26 0.75 24.24 4.82
CA GLU A 26 0.34 24.11 3.41
C GLU A 26 -0.20 22.72 3.09
N GLY A 27 -0.84 22.60 1.92
CA GLY A 27 -1.39 21.36 1.37
C GLY A 27 -2.80 21.04 1.87
N ALA A 28 -3.60 20.40 1.00
CA ALA A 28 -4.93 19.96 1.34
C ALA A 28 -4.90 18.67 2.16
N LEU A 29 -5.58 18.65 3.31
CA LEU A 29 -5.65 17.47 4.16
C LEU A 29 -6.50 16.38 3.47
N VAL A 30 -5.90 15.24 3.21
CA VAL A 30 -6.58 14.06 2.62
C VAL A 30 -6.99 13.09 3.72
N PHE A 31 -6.13 12.87 4.71
CA PHE A 31 -6.41 11.94 5.80
C PHE A 31 -5.61 12.30 7.05
N THR A 32 -6.23 12.14 8.21
CA THR A 32 -5.54 12.28 9.50
C THR A 32 -6.00 11.21 10.49
N ALA A 33 -5.03 10.51 11.04
CA ALA A 33 -5.17 9.58 12.16
C ALA A 33 -3.79 9.43 12.83
N ARG A 34 -3.25 8.21 12.91
CA ARG A 34 -1.89 7.98 13.39
C ARG A 34 -0.81 8.60 12.49
N ASN A 35 -1.06 8.68 11.17
CA ASN A 35 -0.24 9.38 10.19
C ASN A 35 -1.10 10.46 9.54
N GLN A 36 -0.47 11.44 8.91
CA GLN A 36 -1.15 12.49 8.18
C GLN A 36 -0.80 12.42 6.70
N LEU A 37 -1.81 12.58 5.85
CA LEU A 37 -1.67 12.64 4.40
C LEU A 37 -2.16 14.00 3.93
N LYS A 38 -1.33 14.70 3.18
CA LYS A 38 -1.69 15.94 2.50
C LYS A 38 -1.38 15.85 1.02
N SER A 39 -2.24 16.44 0.20
CA SER A 39 -2.01 16.56 -1.23
C SER A 39 -1.48 17.94 -1.58
N TYR A 40 -0.68 17.96 -2.64
CA TYR A 40 -0.09 19.17 -3.24
C TYR A 40 -0.14 19.02 -4.75
N THR A 41 -0.25 20.15 -5.45
CA THR A 41 -0.06 20.20 -6.91
C THR A 41 1.14 21.12 -7.17
N VAL A 42 2.18 20.59 -7.79
CA VAL A 42 3.44 21.29 -8.04
C VAL A 42 3.88 21.05 -9.47
N GLU A 43 4.06 22.11 -10.24
CA GLU A 43 4.45 22.04 -11.66
C GLU A 43 3.54 21.10 -12.48
N GLY A 44 2.23 21.09 -12.17
CA GLY A 44 1.24 20.23 -12.83
C GLY A 44 1.25 18.76 -12.35
N VAL A 45 2.09 18.40 -11.39
CA VAL A 45 2.14 17.06 -10.83
C VAL A 45 1.37 17.03 -9.50
N ASP A 46 0.43 16.11 -9.38
CA ASP A 46 -0.32 15.89 -8.15
C ASP A 46 0.43 14.90 -7.25
N LEU A 47 0.71 15.34 -6.04
CA LEU A 47 1.51 14.64 -5.05
C LEU A 47 0.68 14.28 -3.82
N ILE A 48 0.96 13.13 -3.23
CA ILE A 48 0.54 12.79 -1.88
C ILE A 48 1.76 12.69 -0.97
N VAL A 49 1.72 13.40 0.15
CA VAL A 49 2.78 13.41 1.17
C VAL A 49 2.24 12.75 2.42
N LYS A 50 2.82 11.61 2.78
CA LYS A 50 2.52 10.87 4.02
C LYS A 50 3.57 11.18 5.07
N ARG A 51 3.18 11.96 6.10
CA ARG A 51 4.00 12.17 7.29
C ARG A 51 3.73 11.05 8.29
N TYR A 52 4.77 10.28 8.63
CA TYR A 52 4.68 9.26 9.66
C TYR A 52 4.79 9.87 11.05
N LYS A 53 3.95 9.38 11.98
CA LYS A 53 4.01 9.75 13.40
C LYS A 53 5.44 9.57 13.92
N LYS A 54 5.92 10.56 14.68
CA LYS A 54 7.20 10.51 15.39
C LYS A 54 7.25 9.25 16.25
N PRO A 55 8.28 8.39 16.08
CA PRO A 55 8.36 7.14 16.85
C PRO A 55 8.67 7.40 18.32
N HIS A 56 8.33 6.47 19.21
CA HIS A 56 8.80 6.47 20.60
C HIS A 56 10.32 6.28 20.65
N LEU A 57 10.95 6.67 21.75
CA LEU A 57 12.42 6.77 21.89
C LEU A 57 13.16 5.48 21.45
N ILE A 58 12.73 4.31 21.91
CA ILE A 58 13.31 3.01 21.53
C ILE A 58 13.25 2.79 20.01
N ASN A 59 12.12 3.11 19.41
CA ASN A 59 11.97 2.98 17.96
C ASN A 59 12.76 4.05 17.19
N ARG A 60 12.98 5.24 17.75
CA ARG A 60 13.86 6.27 17.17
C ARG A 60 15.29 5.76 17.06
N ILE A 61 15.82 5.14 18.12
CA ILE A 61 17.13 4.50 18.14
C ILE A 61 17.18 3.39 17.09
N SER A 62 16.20 2.48 17.09
CA SER A 62 16.12 1.38 16.14
C SER A 62 16.09 1.85 14.67
N TYR A 63 15.30 2.87 14.34
CA TYR A 63 15.22 3.44 12.98
C TYR A 63 16.44 4.29 12.61
N THR A 64 17.20 4.77 13.59
CA THR A 64 18.41 5.54 13.31
C THR A 64 19.59 4.65 12.95
N PHE A 65 19.72 3.49 13.62
CA PHE A 65 20.94 2.69 13.56
C PHE A 65 20.75 1.29 12.97
N PHE A 66 19.56 0.68 13.10
CA PHE A 66 19.39 -0.74 12.82
C PHE A 66 18.36 -1.06 11.72
N ARG A 67 17.35 -0.23 11.54
CA ARG A 67 16.26 -0.52 10.58
C ARG A 67 15.92 0.71 9.74
N PRO A 68 15.55 0.53 8.46
CA PRO A 68 15.07 1.63 7.63
C PRO A 68 13.82 2.27 8.23
N SER A 69 13.70 3.60 8.11
CA SER A 69 12.49 4.33 8.49
C SER A 69 11.29 3.84 7.69
N LYS A 70 10.07 4.13 8.17
CA LYS A 70 8.86 3.79 7.42
C LYS A 70 8.81 4.48 6.06
N ALA A 71 9.28 5.73 5.97
CA ALA A 71 9.31 6.47 4.71
C ALA A 71 10.30 5.87 3.71
N LYS A 72 11.53 5.58 4.15
CA LYS A 72 12.53 4.89 3.33
C LYS A 72 12.00 3.54 2.83
N ARG A 73 11.43 2.74 3.73
CA ARG A 73 10.87 1.42 3.39
C ARG A 73 9.72 1.52 2.39
N ALA A 74 8.80 2.49 2.57
CA ALA A 74 7.72 2.71 1.61
C ALA A 74 8.27 3.06 0.22
N TYR A 75 9.29 3.90 0.15
CA TYR A 75 9.94 4.28 -1.10
C TYR A 75 10.61 3.08 -1.79
N GLU A 76 11.43 2.33 -1.05
CA GLU A 76 12.15 1.17 -1.60
C GLU A 76 11.19 0.04 -2.01
N TYR A 77 10.13 -0.20 -1.22
CA TYR A 77 9.12 -1.20 -1.54
C TYR A 77 8.28 -0.80 -2.76
N ALA A 78 7.97 0.49 -2.92
CA ALA A 78 7.26 0.97 -4.11
C ALA A 78 8.09 0.71 -5.38
N LEU A 79 9.37 1.06 -5.39
CA LEU A 79 10.25 0.77 -6.53
C LEU A 79 10.28 -0.73 -6.84
N ARG A 80 10.44 -1.57 -5.80
CA ARG A 80 10.48 -3.02 -5.98
C ARG A 80 9.18 -3.61 -6.50
N LEU A 81 8.02 -3.09 -6.07
CA LEU A 81 6.72 -3.51 -6.61
C LEU A 81 6.62 -3.20 -8.10
N LEU A 82 6.99 -1.98 -8.50
CA LEU A 82 6.98 -1.56 -9.90
C LEU A 82 7.92 -2.41 -10.77
N GLU A 83 9.11 -2.75 -10.27
CA GLU A 83 10.05 -3.67 -10.94
C GLU A 83 9.45 -5.08 -11.13
N LEU A 84 8.59 -5.53 -10.21
CA LEU A 84 7.88 -6.81 -10.30
C LEU A 84 6.60 -6.75 -11.16
N GLY A 85 6.28 -5.59 -11.72
CA GLY A 85 5.05 -5.37 -12.49
C GLY A 85 3.79 -5.31 -11.62
N ILE A 86 3.93 -4.92 -10.35
CA ILE A 86 2.82 -4.73 -9.41
C ILE A 86 2.62 -3.24 -9.21
N ASN A 87 1.42 -2.75 -9.54
CA ASN A 87 1.13 -1.32 -9.47
C ASN A 87 1.06 -0.82 -8.03
N THR A 88 1.71 0.32 -7.82
CA THR A 88 1.64 1.16 -6.63
C THR A 88 1.90 2.60 -7.07
N PRO A 89 1.41 3.63 -6.37
CA PRO A 89 1.71 5.01 -6.75
C PRO A 89 3.22 5.24 -6.91
N MET A 90 3.61 5.85 -8.04
CA MET A 90 5.01 6.10 -8.35
C MET A 90 5.71 6.85 -7.20
N PRO A 91 6.76 6.28 -6.60
CA PRO A 91 7.48 6.93 -5.52
C PRO A 91 8.34 8.08 -6.05
N ILE A 92 8.17 9.25 -5.45
CA ILE A 92 8.87 10.47 -5.82
C ILE A 92 10.06 10.71 -4.90
N ALA A 93 9.82 10.64 -3.57
CA ALA A 93 10.89 10.88 -2.61
C ALA A 93 10.60 10.32 -1.22
N TYR A 94 11.64 10.23 -0.40
CA TYR A 94 11.47 10.16 1.04
C TYR A 94 12.39 11.14 1.76
N ILE A 95 11.93 11.61 2.93
CA ILE A 95 12.67 12.54 3.79
C ILE A 95 12.74 11.96 5.20
N GLU A 96 13.92 12.05 5.81
CA GLU A 96 14.16 11.69 7.20
C GLU A 96 14.71 12.90 7.97
N GLN A 97 13.93 13.40 8.94
CA GLN A 97 14.39 14.41 9.87
C GLN A 97 14.99 13.78 11.11
N LYS A 98 16.02 14.40 11.66
CA LYS A 98 16.63 14.01 12.93
C LYS A 98 16.55 15.16 13.92
N THR A 99 16.28 14.84 15.19
CA THR A 99 16.33 15.76 16.33
C THR A 99 17.22 15.14 17.39
N ALA A 100 18.26 15.85 17.83
CA ALA A 100 19.31 15.33 18.73
C ALA A 100 19.92 14.01 18.22
N GLY A 101 20.25 13.95 16.93
CA GLY A 101 20.87 12.79 16.29
C GLY A 101 19.95 11.60 15.98
N LEU A 102 18.74 11.56 16.54
CA LEU A 102 17.78 10.45 16.39
C LEU A 102 16.65 10.80 15.40
N LEU A 103 16.13 9.78 14.68
CA LEU A 103 15.00 9.95 13.76
C LEU A 103 13.83 10.62 14.48
N SER A 104 13.28 11.66 13.84
CA SER A 104 12.10 12.39 14.29
C SER A 104 10.93 12.09 13.36
N TYR A 105 10.60 13.01 12.46
CA TYR A 105 9.60 12.76 11.44
C TYR A 105 10.23 12.14 10.20
N SER A 106 9.42 11.39 9.46
CA SER A 106 9.78 10.95 8.12
C SER A 106 8.59 11.11 7.19
N PHE A 107 8.88 11.44 5.92
CA PHE A 107 7.87 11.73 4.91
C PHE A 107 8.11 10.81 3.72
N PHE A 108 7.04 10.23 3.19
CA PHE A 108 7.02 9.53 1.92
C PHE A 108 6.18 10.32 0.94
N ILE A 109 6.72 10.58 -0.23
CA ILE A 109 6.07 11.36 -1.30
C ILE A 109 5.89 10.44 -2.50
N SER A 110 4.68 10.39 -3.03
CA SER A 110 4.35 9.66 -4.25
C SER A 110 3.36 10.44 -5.12
N ILE A 111 3.13 9.99 -6.34
CA ILE A 111 2.03 10.47 -7.17
C ILE A 111 0.72 10.27 -6.43
N TYR A 112 -0.22 11.19 -6.61
CA TYR A 112 -1.56 11.10 -6.04
C TYR A 112 -2.53 10.51 -7.06
N GLU A 113 -2.98 9.30 -6.82
CA GLU A 113 -3.96 8.57 -7.64
C GLU A 113 -5.38 9.07 -7.36
N LYS A 114 -5.72 10.29 -7.83
CA LYS A 114 -7.00 10.97 -7.55
C LYS A 114 -8.22 10.24 -8.10
N ASP A 115 -8.06 9.59 -9.25
CA ASP A 115 -9.16 8.95 -9.99
C ASP A 115 -9.41 7.50 -9.56
N TYR A 116 -8.73 7.05 -8.51
CA TYR A 116 -8.91 5.70 -7.98
C TYR A 116 -9.88 5.69 -6.81
N SER A 117 -10.68 4.64 -6.73
CA SER A 117 -11.54 4.31 -5.59
C SER A 117 -10.95 3.13 -4.82
N ASP A 118 -11.25 3.02 -3.53
CA ASP A 118 -10.91 1.80 -2.78
C ASP A 118 -12.01 0.74 -2.91
N ILE A 119 -11.68 -0.50 -2.53
CA ILE A 119 -12.60 -1.65 -2.67
C ILE A 119 -13.51 -1.87 -1.47
N ARG A 120 -13.67 -0.90 -0.54
CA ARG A 120 -14.47 -1.08 0.69
C ARG A 120 -15.92 -1.47 0.41
N GLU A 121 -16.59 -0.77 -0.50
CA GLU A 121 -17.99 -1.04 -0.82
C GLU A 121 -18.19 -2.43 -1.45
N LEU A 122 -17.23 -2.87 -2.27
CA LEU A 122 -17.22 -4.24 -2.81
C LEU A 122 -17.05 -5.27 -1.67
N MET A 123 -16.13 -5.03 -0.74
CA MET A 123 -15.79 -5.98 0.32
C MET A 123 -16.86 -6.11 1.40
N ILE A 124 -17.70 -5.09 1.62
CA ILE A 124 -18.86 -5.17 2.52
C ILE A 124 -20.14 -5.64 1.81
N GLY A 125 -20.08 -5.88 0.50
CA GLY A 125 -21.21 -6.35 -0.30
C GLY A 125 -22.24 -5.28 -0.66
N LYS A 126 -21.92 -4.00 -0.52
CA LYS A 126 -22.77 -2.91 -1.02
C LYS A 126 -22.67 -2.71 -2.52
N GLN A 127 -21.51 -2.97 -3.08
CA GLN A 127 -21.28 -2.99 -4.52
C GLN A 127 -21.23 -4.44 -4.99
N THR A 128 -21.96 -4.77 -6.04
CA THR A 128 -21.92 -6.08 -6.70
C THR A 128 -21.37 -5.89 -8.11
N ASP A 129 -20.10 -6.21 -8.32
CA ASP A 129 -19.45 -6.16 -9.61
C ASP A 129 -18.53 -7.39 -9.74
N ASP A 130 -19.00 -8.36 -10.51
CA ASP A 130 -18.30 -9.63 -10.69
C ASP A 130 -16.99 -9.47 -11.46
N ALA A 131 -16.94 -8.56 -12.42
CA ALA A 131 -15.71 -8.27 -13.17
C ALA A 131 -14.66 -7.63 -12.29
N LEU A 132 -15.07 -6.69 -11.41
CA LEU A 132 -14.18 -6.09 -10.42
C LEU A 132 -13.67 -7.14 -9.43
N LEU A 133 -14.54 -8.01 -8.90
CA LEU A 133 -14.16 -9.07 -7.97
C LEU A 133 -13.19 -10.08 -8.61
N GLN A 134 -13.46 -10.48 -9.86
CA GLN A 134 -12.58 -11.35 -10.62
C GLN A 134 -11.21 -10.69 -10.90
N GLY A 135 -11.23 -9.41 -11.30
CA GLY A 135 -10.01 -8.63 -11.50
C GLY A 135 -9.15 -8.55 -10.23
N LEU A 136 -9.81 -8.30 -9.08
CA LEU A 136 -9.15 -8.26 -7.78
C LEU A 136 -8.51 -9.62 -7.43
N ALA A 137 -9.23 -10.72 -7.61
CA ALA A 137 -8.69 -12.07 -7.35
C ALA A 137 -7.45 -12.37 -8.21
N LYS A 138 -7.50 -12.03 -9.51
CA LYS A 138 -6.36 -12.16 -10.42
C LYS A 138 -5.19 -11.28 -10.00
N TYR A 139 -5.46 -10.05 -9.56
CA TYR A 139 -4.42 -9.13 -9.08
C TYR A 139 -3.73 -9.66 -7.82
N ILE A 140 -4.49 -10.21 -6.85
CA ILE A 140 -3.94 -10.84 -5.65
C ILE A 140 -3.10 -12.08 -6.03
N ALA A 141 -3.61 -12.94 -6.91
CA ALA A 141 -2.86 -14.11 -7.40
C ALA A 141 -1.56 -13.69 -8.10
N HIS A 142 -1.59 -12.62 -8.90
CA HIS A 142 -0.43 -12.08 -9.58
C HIS A 142 0.67 -11.65 -8.59
N PHE A 143 0.37 -10.79 -7.60
CA PHE A 143 1.44 -10.37 -6.69
C PHE A 143 1.91 -11.50 -5.76
N HIS A 144 1.05 -12.47 -5.40
CA HIS A 144 1.50 -13.68 -4.72
C HIS A 144 2.43 -14.54 -5.57
N SER A 145 2.19 -14.68 -6.88
CA SER A 145 3.07 -15.41 -7.80
C SER A 145 4.45 -14.77 -7.92
N LYS A 146 4.54 -13.44 -7.73
CA LYS A 146 5.80 -12.69 -7.69
C LYS A 146 6.50 -12.73 -6.32
N GLY A 147 6.00 -13.52 -5.38
CA GLY A 147 6.59 -13.64 -4.05
C GLY A 147 6.31 -12.47 -3.12
N VAL A 148 5.24 -11.70 -3.37
CA VAL A 148 4.86 -10.53 -2.57
C VAL A 148 3.69 -10.87 -1.66
N LEU A 149 3.86 -10.65 -0.34
CA LEU A 149 2.80 -10.70 0.66
C LEU A 149 2.55 -9.33 1.25
N HIS A 150 1.28 -8.93 1.31
CA HIS A 150 0.84 -7.71 1.99
C HIS A 150 0.18 -8.08 3.31
N TYR A 151 0.88 -7.92 4.44
CA TYR A 151 0.35 -8.28 5.78
C TYR A 151 -0.76 -7.36 6.31
N ASP A 152 -1.08 -6.31 5.59
CA ASP A 152 -2.16 -5.37 5.93
C ASP A 152 -3.08 -5.17 4.72
N MET A 153 -3.46 -6.27 4.07
CA MET A 153 -4.31 -6.30 2.89
C MET A 153 -5.77 -6.01 3.28
N SER A 154 -6.01 -4.79 3.74
CA SER A 154 -7.36 -4.30 4.04
C SER A 154 -7.98 -3.62 2.81
N PRO A 155 -9.32 -3.52 2.72
CA PRO A 155 -9.98 -2.93 1.56
C PRO A 155 -9.55 -1.51 1.22
N GLY A 156 -9.17 -0.71 2.23
CA GLY A 156 -8.67 0.65 2.04
C GLY A 156 -7.24 0.74 1.51
N ASN A 157 -6.52 -0.38 1.41
CA ASN A 157 -5.14 -0.44 0.93
C ASN A 157 -5.03 -0.99 -0.50
N ILE A 158 -6.15 -1.33 -1.12
CA ILE A 158 -6.26 -1.70 -2.52
C ILE A 158 -7.17 -0.70 -3.20
N LEU A 159 -6.62 0.01 -4.18
CA LEU A 159 -7.35 0.96 -4.99
C LEU A 159 -7.60 0.36 -6.37
N TYR A 160 -8.65 0.81 -7.03
CA TYR A 160 -8.95 0.44 -8.41
C TYR A 160 -9.43 1.63 -9.23
N LYS A 161 -9.23 1.53 -10.54
CA LYS A 161 -9.78 2.42 -11.55
C LYS A 161 -10.35 1.59 -12.68
N LYS A 162 -11.53 1.96 -13.16
CA LYS A 162 -12.12 1.32 -14.33
C LYS A 162 -11.49 1.88 -15.60
N GLU A 163 -11.01 1.00 -16.46
CA GLU A 163 -10.47 1.33 -17.78
C GLU A 163 -11.19 0.50 -18.85
N LYS A 164 -12.06 1.16 -19.63
CA LYS A 164 -12.88 0.47 -20.65
C LYS A 164 -13.57 -0.77 -20.07
N ASP A 165 -13.14 -1.96 -20.46
CA ASP A 165 -13.71 -3.25 -20.07
C ASP A 165 -12.96 -3.97 -18.96
N SER A 166 -11.96 -3.30 -18.34
CA SER A 166 -11.10 -3.87 -17.31
C SER A 166 -10.96 -2.97 -16.10
N TYR A 167 -10.32 -3.48 -15.05
CA TYR A 167 -9.97 -2.75 -13.84
C TYR A 167 -8.46 -2.74 -13.65
N LEU A 168 -7.91 -1.57 -13.41
CA LEU A 168 -6.53 -1.40 -12.97
C LEU A 168 -6.52 -1.32 -11.44
N PHE A 169 -5.66 -2.12 -10.81
CA PHE A 169 -5.50 -2.14 -9.35
C PHE A 169 -4.15 -1.56 -8.96
N THR A 170 -4.10 -0.97 -7.77
CA THR A 170 -2.86 -0.44 -7.18
C THR A 170 -2.84 -0.64 -5.67
N LEU A 171 -1.67 -0.97 -5.11
CA LEU A 171 -1.48 -1.17 -3.67
C LEU A 171 -0.97 0.12 -3.01
N ILE A 172 -1.56 0.48 -1.88
CA ILE A 172 -1.08 1.56 -1.02
C ILE A 172 -0.81 1.05 0.40
N ASP A 173 -0.21 1.88 1.23
CA ASP A 173 0.25 1.56 2.60
C ASP A 173 1.12 0.29 2.68
N ILE A 174 2.08 0.22 1.80
CA ILE A 174 2.96 -0.92 1.51
C ILE A 174 4.05 -1.17 2.57
N ASN A 175 3.97 -0.54 3.75
CA ASN A 175 4.98 -0.68 4.81
C ASN A 175 5.05 -2.07 5.44
N ARG A 176 3.99 -2.87 5.32
CA ARG A 176 3.88 -4.22 5.89
C ARG A 176 3.88 -5.26 4.79
N MET A 177 4.94 -5.27 3.99
CA MET A 177 5.13 -6.24 2.93
C MET A 177 6.32 -7.16 3.21
N GLN A 178 6.23 -8.36 2.67
CA GLN A 178 7.34 -9.29 2.57
C GLN A 178 7.56 -9.62 1.11
N PHE A 179 8.84 -9.72 0.74
CA PHE A 179 9.29 -10.15 -0.57
C PHE A 179 10.10 -11.44 -0.38
N THR A 180 9.67 -12.52 -1.01
CA THR A 180 10.27 -13.85 -0.88
C THR A 180 10.32 -14.53 -2.23
N ARG A 181 11.12 -15.59 -2.35
CA ARG A 181 11.19 -16.39 -3.58
C ARG A 181 9.92 -17.22 -3.78
N SER A 182 9.31 -17.69 -2.70
CA SER A 182 8.08 -18.45 -2.72
C SER A 182 7.24 -18.14 -1.49
N ILE A 183 5.93 -18.21 -1.65
CA ILE A 183 4.96 -18.02 -0.57
C ILE A 183 4.26 -19.33 -0.32
N SER A 184 4.22 -19.79 0.93
CA SER A 184 3.46 -20.98 1.30
C SER A 184 1.95 -20.78 1.03
N LYS A 185 1.21 -21.86 0.74
CA LYS A 185 -0.25 -21.79 0.63
C LYS A 185 -0.87 -21.15 1.89
N THR A 186 -0.39 -21.56 3.06
CA THR A 186 -0.87 -21.04 4.35
C THR A 186 -0.71 -19.53 4.47
N ASP A 187 0.43 -18.96 4.09
CA ASP A 187 0.66 -17.52 4.14
C ASP A 187 -0.20 -16.77 3.12
N ARG A 188 -0.42 -17.35 1.94
CA ARG A 188 -1.37 -16.81 0.95
C ARG A 188 -2.77 -16.72 1.54
N TYR A 189 -3.28 -17.78 2.15
CA TYR A 189 -4.62 -17.80 2.75
C TYR A 189 -4.75 -16.82 3.93
N LYS A 190 -3.75 -16.78 4.81
CA LYS A 190 -3.69 -15.82 5.93
C LYS A 190 -3.68 -14.36 5.51
N SER A 191 -3.18 -14.04 4.32
CA SER A 191 -3.14 -12.65 3.83
C SER A 191 -4.54 -12.05 3.64
N PHE A 192 -5.57 -12.87 3.42
CA PHE A 192 -6.96 -12.44 3.28
C PHE A 192 -7.62 -12.00 4.59
N LYS A 193 -6.99 -12.27 5.75
CA LYS A 193 -7.56 -12.06 7.10
C LYS A 193 -8.24 -10.70 7.32
N ARG A 194 -7.81 -9.65 6.63
CA ARG A 194 -8.33 -8.29 6.78
C ARG A 194 -9.10 -7.78 5.57
N LEU A 195 -9.34 -8.64 4.59
CA LEU A 195 -9.90 -8.22 3.31
C LEU A 195 -11.41 -8.01 3.38
N SER A 196 -12.15 -8.89 4.07
CA SER A 196 -13.61 -8.78 4.21
C SER A 196 -14.10 -9.49 5.47
N GLU A 197 -15.13 -8.94 6.09
CA GLU A 197 -15.91 -9.58 7.15
C GLU A 197 -17.21 -10.20 6.58
N ASN A 198 -17.55 -9.90 5.32
CA ASN A 198 -18.72 -10.46 4.64
C ASN A 198 -18.37 -11.85 4.09
N LYS A 199 -18.92 -12.91 4.73
CA LYS A 199 -18.66 -14.30 4.36
C LYS A 199 -18.98 -14.63 2.91
N SER A 200 -20.07 -14.09 2.35
CA SER A 200 -20.47 -14.34 0.96
C SER A 200 -19.43 -13.78 -0.01
N VAL A 201 -18.99 -12.52 0.20
CA VAL A 201 -17.96 -11.89 -0.60
C VAL A 201 -16.63 -12.62 -0.45
N LEU A 202 -16.29 -13.02 0.78
CA LEU A 202 -15.06 -13.73 1.09
C LEU A 202 -14.99 -15.09 0.41
N THR A 203 -16.09 -15.85 0.43
CA THR A 203 -16.19 -17.14 -0.27
C THR A 203 -16.04 -16.95 -1.78
N ARG A 204 -16.73 -15.97 -2.36
CA ARG A 204 -16.64 -15.69 -3.81
C ARG A 204 -15.22 -15.31 -4.23
N ILE A 205 -14.54 -14.42 -3.49
CA ILE A 205 -13.17 -14.04 -3.83
C ILE A 205 -12.20 -15.19 -3.62
N ALA A 206 -12.42 -16.07 -2.62
CA ALA A 206 -11.62 -17.26 -2.40
C ALA A 206 -11.70 -18.25 -3.58
N THR A 207 -12.91 -18.52 -4.09
CA THR A 207 -13.13 -19.32 -5.30
C THR A 207 -12.41 -18.72 -6.52
N LEU A 208 -12.60 -17.42 -6.77
CA LEU A 208 -11.95 -16.73 -7.89
C LEU A 208 -10.41 -16.69 -7.76
N TYR A 209 -9.93 -16.53 -6.53
CA TYR A 209 -8.50 -16.55 -6.25
C TYR A 209 -7.90 -17.95 -6.47
N ALA A 210 -8.59 -19.00 -6.00
CA ALA A 210 -8.15 -20.39 -6.22
C ALA A 210 -7.97 -20.68 -7.72
N ALA A 211 -8.97 -20.31 -8.53
CA ALA A 211 -8.90 -20.45 -9.98
C ALA A 211 -7.73 -19.64 -10.59
N ALA A 212 -7.53 -18.38 -10.16
CA ALA A 212 -6.47 -17.53 -10.68
C ALA A 212 -5.05 -17.95 -10.23
N ALA A 213 -4.94 -18.61 -9.07
CA ALA A 213 -3.67 -19.04 -8.48
C ALA A 213 -3.37 -20.53 -8.74
N GLU A 214 -4.23 -21.23 -9.49
CA GLU A 214 -4.14 -22.68 -9.79
C GLU A 214 -4.05 -23.53 -8.50
N LEU A 215 -4.92 -23.21 -7.54
CA LEU A 215 -5.01 -23.91 -6.26
C LEU A 215 -6.31 -24.71 -6.18
N ASP A 216 -6.36 -25.67 -5.26
CA ASP A 216 -7.60 -26.38 -4.96
C ASP A 216 -8.65 -25.41 -4.39
N GLU A 217 -9.86 -25.42 -4.99
CA GLU A 217 -10.91 -24.50 -4.64
C GLU A 217 -11.47 -24.78 -3.24
N ALA A 218 -11.76 -26.06 -2.93
CA ALA A 218 -12.34 -26.43 -1.65
C ALA A 218 -11.41 -26.11 -0.49
N GLU A 219 -10.12 -26.45 -0.60
CA GLU A 219 -9.08 -26.11 0.36
C GLU A 219 -8.98 -24.57 0.53
N SER A 220 -8.95 -23.83 -0.58
CA SER A 220 -8.78 -22.37 -0.54
C SER A 220 -9.96 -21.68 0.12
N VAL A 221 -11.18 -22.06 -0.21
CA VAL A 221 -12.40 -21.52 0.39
C VAL A 221 -12.46 -21.82 1.88
N GLU A 222 -12.23 -23.07 2.28
CA GLU A 222 -12.22 -23.48 3.69
C GLU A 222 -11.18 -22.70 4.48
N ARG A 223 -9.92 -22.68 4.02
CA ARG A 223 -8.79 -22.08 4.75
C ARG A 223 -8.88 -20.56 4.82
N ILE A 224 -9.27 -19.88 3.75
CA ILE A 224 -9.44 -18.43 3.75
C ILE A 224 -10.58 -18.04 4.72
N ASN A 225 -11.73 -18.70 4.66
CA ASN A 225 -12.83 -18.45 5.59
C ASN A 225 -12.42 -18.70 7.05
N HIS A 226 -11.71 -19.79 7.33
CA HIS A 226 -11.20 -20.10 8.67
C HIS A 226 -10.33 -18.95 9.22
N TYR A 227 -9.31 -18.52 8.49
CA TYR A 227 -8.40 -17.44 8.95
C TYR A 227 -9.07 -16.08 9.07
N CYS A 228 -10.19 -15.82 8.38
CA CYS A 228 -10.90 -14.55 8.47
C CYS A 228 -11.93 -14.52 9.60
N THR A 229 -12.33 -15.66 10.16
CA THR A 229 -13.32 -15.76 11.26
C THR A 229 -12.67 -15.87 12.65
N GLU A 230 -11.36 -16.03 12.75
CA GLU A 230 -10.63 -16.06 14.02
C GLU A 230 -10.33 -14.64 14.55
N PHE A 231 -11.38 -13.84 14.87
CA PHE A 231 -11.26 -12.56 15.60
C PHE A 231 -12.00 -12.59 16.90
#